data_d9f19dad670775921c3e2991149e6d57
#
_entry.id   d9f19dad670775921c3e2991149e6d57
#
_cell.length_a   1.000
_cell.length_b   1.000
_cell.length_c   1.000
_cell.angle_alpha   90.00
_cell.angle_beta   90.00
_cell.angle_gamma   90.00
#
_symmetry.space_group_name_H-M   'P 1'
#
loop_
_entity.id
_entity.type
_entity.pdbx_description
1 polymer ?
#
loop_
_entity_poly.entity_id
_entity_poly.type
_entity_poly.pdbx_seq_one_letter_code
_entity_poly.pdbx_strand_id
1 'polypeptide(L)'
;MTAQPTQSVTWNDATARTVLRQLFDAAVRCADPGEAVRRHLPERPVGRCVVVGAGKAAAAMAAALDAAWPDVDVSGVVVTRHGHAGAAGHDASAPQQGGATASACTATSERPAASGSVAVAATGGIPVAGGLAAAGGTAAPSRITVLEAAHPVPDEASVRASRRILQAVQGLTPDDLVVALISGGGSSLLTLPAAGMTLADKQAVNRALLHSGATIHEMNVVRRQLSAIKGGRLAQAAMPARLCTLIVSDVPGDDPAIIASGPTVADLDGWLDVIGENRSVSDRETGGDTDRGSAGDADQARRPEVAGAASADPQAQAREIVARYGMQLPPAALQVLDTPQPPVRPHPDHTLHIIAAPMMSLQAAASAARDLGLTPLILGDALEGEATQMGTVLAGIGRAVALYGQPLPAPAVLLSGGEATVTIGPQGAGRGGRNTECLLAMALALGAQRGVWALAADTDGIDGTEDAAGALISPDTLQRARAAGLDPRRFLQDHDSYSFFAALNDLLVTGPTGTNVNDFRAILIA
;
A
#
# COMPACT_ATOMS: atom_id res chain seq x y z
N MET A 1 42.56 -10.95 17.32
CA MET A 1 41.19 -10.77 17.82
C MET A 1 40.43 -12.06 17.50
N THR A 2 40.19 -12.87 18.51
CA THR A 2 39.50 -14.15 18.41
C THR A 2 38.00 -13.85 18.23
N ALA A 3 37.44 -14.28 17.09
CA ALA A 3 36.01 -14.25 16.84
C ALA A 3 35.30 -15.05 17.93
N GLN A 4 34.36 -14.43 18.64
CA GLN A 4 33.47 -15.14 19.56
C GLN A 4 32.65 -16.14 18.75
N PRO A 5 32.46 -17.39 19.23
CA PRO A 5 31.63 -18.36 18.56
C PRO A 5 30.20 -17.85 18.53
N THR A 6 29.64 -17.66 17.35
CA THR A 6 28.22 -17.40 17.13
C THR A 6 27.44 -18.56 17.75
N GLN A 7 26.62 -18.27 18.76
CA GLN A 7 25.73 -19.30 19.34
C GLN A 7 24.86 -19.85 18.20
N SER A 8 24.95 -21.16 17.97
CA SER A 8 24.10 -21.82 16.99
C SER A 8 22.64 -21.70 17.42
N VAL A 9 21.86 -20.92 16.66
CA VAL A 9 20.41 -20.77 16.89
C VAL A 9 19.77 -22.14 16.67
N THR A 10 19.11 -22.67 17.69
CA THR A 10 18.30 -23.89 17.52
C THR A 10 16.96 -23.49 16.88
N TRP A 11 16.78 -23.88 15.63
CA TRP A 11 15.57 -23.60 14.89
C TRP A 11 14.44 -24.55 15.30
N ASN A 12 13.37 -23.96 15.83
CA ASN A 12 12.11 -24.62 16.16
C ASN A 12 10.95 -23.69 15.78
N ASP A 13 9.71 -24.16 15.90
CA ASP A 13 8.55 -23.41 15.48
C ASP A 13 8.43 -22.05 16.20
N ALA A 14 8.64 -22.02 17.52
CA ALA A 14 8.55 -20.78 18.30
C ALA A 14 9.60 -19.75 17.89
N THR A 15 10.87 -20.19 17.68
CA THR A 15 11.95 -19.31 17.22
C THR A 15 11.65 -18.77 15.81
N ALA A 16 11.24 -19.66 14.88
CA ALA A 16 10.93 -19.28 13.50
C ALA A 16 9.78 -18.27 13.42
N ARG A 17 8.68 -18.50 14.17
CA ARG A 17 7.55 -17.58 14.25
C ARG A 17 7.96 -16.21 14.80
N THR A 18 8.80 -16.19 15.84
CA THR A 18 9.32 -14.96 16.43
C THR A 18 10.15 -14.18 15.41
N VAL A 19 11.05 -14.85 14.68
CA VAL A 19 11.88 -14.22 13.65
C VAL A 19 11.02 -13.68 12.52
N LEU A 20 10.11 -14.47 11.96
CA LEU A 20 9.21 -14.02 10.89
C LEU A 20 8.39 -12.80 11.30
N ARG A 21 7.89 -12.79 12.56
CA ARG A 21 7.18 -11.64 13.10
C ARG A 21 8.09 -10.40 13.22
N GLN A 22 9.33 -10.56 13.69
CA GLN A 22 10.29 -9.46 13.78
C GLN A 22 10.61 -8.84 12.41
N LEU A 23 10.72 -9.68 11.35
CA LEU A 23 10.94 -9.21 9.99
C LEU A 23 9.73 -8.41 9.47
N PHE A 24 8.52 -8.90 9.70
CA PHE A 24 7.30 -8.17 9.37
C PHE A 24 7.22 -6.84 10.12
N ASP A 25 7.46 -6.85 11.42
CA ASP A 25 7.45 -5.64 12.25
C ASP A 25 8.52 -4.62 11.82
N ALA A 26 9.68 -5.09 11.33
CA ALA A 26 10.71 -4.22 10.76
C ALA A 26 10.25 -3.57 9.45
N ALA A 27 9.59 -4.33 8.57
CA ALA A 27 9.02 -3.84 7.33
C ALA A 27 7.95 -2.76 7.58
N VAL A 28 7.01 -3.03 8.48
CA VAL A 28 5.92 -2.09 8.83
C VAL A 28 6.47 -0.84 9.49
N ARG A 29 7.41 -0.95 10.44
CA ARG A 29 8.04 0.22 11.08
C ARG A 29 8.80 1.11 10.09
N CYS A 30 9.46 0.53 9.09
CA CYS A 30 10.14 1.30 8.04
C CYS A 30 9.14 2.17 7.27
N ALA A 31 7.94 1.66 7.05
CA ALA A 31 6.86 2.32 6.34
C ALA A 31 5.91 3.12 7.25
N ASP A 32 6.23 3.31 8.54
CA ASP A 32 5.43 4.17 9.42
C ASP A 32 5.32 5.59 8.86
N PRO A 33 4.11 6.05 8.49
CA PRO A 33 3.95 7.32 7.80
C PRO A 33 4.38 8.51 8.65
N GLY A 34 4.18 8.41 9.96
CA GLY A 34 4.55 9.48 10.89
C GLY A 34 6.05 9.65 11.00
N GLU A 35 6.78 8.54 11.12
CA GLU A 35 8.23 8.54 11.19
C GLU A 35 8.84 8.95 9.85
N ALA A 36 8.27 8.46 8.74
CA ALA A 36 8.70 8.81 7.40
C ALA A 36 8.54 10.31 7.12
N VAL A 37 7.41 10.91 7.49
CA VAL A 37 7.19 12.36 7.37
C VAL A 37 8.21 13.14 8.21
N ARG A 38 8.43 12.77 9.49
CA ARG A 38 9.39 13.50 10.35
C ARG A 38 10.81 13.53 9.79
N ARG A 39 11.25 12.45 9.12
CA ARG A 39 12.58 12.37 8.48
C ARG A 39 12.71 13.19 7.20
N HIS A 40 11.59 13.51 6.54
CA HIS A 40 11.57 14.18 5.23
C HIS A 40 10.85 15.54 5.27
N LEU A 41 10.74 16.14 6.46
CA LEU A 41 10.17 17.49 6.57
C LEU A 41 11.01 18.47 5.75
N PRO A 42 10.39 19.28 4.87
CA PRO A 42 11.10 20.32 4.12
C PRO A 42 11.56 21.46 5.04
N GLU A 43 12.34 22.38 4.48
CA GLU A 43 12.66 23.62 5.16
C GLU A 43 11.40 24.41 5.50
N ARG A 44 11.38 24.99 6.70
CA ARG A 44 10.24 25.78 7.19
C ARG A 44 9.96 26.97 6.25
N PRO A 45 8.68 27.29 6.00
CA PRO A 45 8.31 28.47 5.23
C PRO A 45 8.59 29.77 6.01
N VAL A 46 8.80 30.84 5.28
CA VAL A 46 8.78 32.20 5.82
C VAL A 46 7.33 32.64 6.12
N GLY A 47 6.41 32.27 5.21
CA GLY A 47 4.97 32.45 5.35
C GLY A 47 4.29 31.28 6.06
N ARG A 48 3.10 30.92 5.64
CA ARG A 48 2.31 29.81 6.17
C ARG A 48 2.61 28.48 5.48
N CYS A 49 2.32 27.39 6.16
CA CYS A 49 2.34 26.05 5.59
C CYS A 49 0.91 25.58 5.31
N VAL A 50 0.63 25.24 4.05
CA VAL A 50 -0.65 24.64 3.65
C VAL A 50 -0.46 23.17 3.34
N VAL A 51 -1.10 22.31 4.14
CA VAL A 51 -1.03 20.85 3.97
C VAL A 51 -2.23 20.36 3.18
N VAL A 52 -1.98 19.66 2.09
CA VAL A 52 -3.00 19.01 1.27
C VAL A 52 -2.65 17.55 1.07
N GLY A 53 -3.62 16.69 0.81
CA GLY A 53 -3.27 15.29 0.60
C GLY A 53 -4.45 14.38 0.37
N ALA A 54 -4.12 13.16 -0.10
CA ALA A 54 -5.10 12.11 -0.32
C ALA A 54 -4.46 10.73 -0.23
N GLY A 55 -5.18 9.81 0.39
CA GLY A 55 -4.79 8.39 0.48
C GLY A 55 -5.06 7.79 1.84
N LYS A 56 -4.85 6.48 1.96
CA LYS A 56 -5.10 5.73 3.21
C LYS A 56 -4.24 6.24 4.38
N ALA A 57 -2.99 6.65 4.12
CA ALA A 57 -2.06 7.15 5.14
C ALA A 57 -2.09 8.67 5.32
N ALA A 58 -2.85 9.43 4.50
CA ALA A 58 -2.81 10.89 4.48
C ALA A 58 -3.14 11.53 5.84
N ALA A 59 -4.07 10.96 6.61
CA ALA A 59 -4.42 11.43 7.95
C ALA A 59 -3.27 11.27 8.95
N ALA A 60 -2.59 10.11 8.96
CA ALA A 60 -1.45 9.85 9.83
C ALA A 60 -0.26 10.74 9.46
N MET A 61 0.01 10.92 8.17
CA MET A 61 1.05 11.83 7.67
C MET A 61 0.78 13.28 8.11
N ALA A 62 -0.48 13.75 7.97
CA ALA A 62 -0.89 15.09 8.37
C ALA A 62 -0.75 15.32 9.88
N ALA A 63 -1.16 14.37 10.70
CA ALA A 63 -1.00 14.43 12.16
C ALA A 63 0.48 14.49 12.57
N ALA A 64 1.34 13.74 11.89
CA ALA A 64 2.78 13.74 12.16
C ALA A 64 3.44 15.10 11.82
N LEU A 65 3.05 15.72 10.71
CA LEU A 65 3.54 17.04 10.31
C LEU A 65 3.04 18.10 11.29
N ASP A 66 1.75 18.07 11.64
CA ASP A 66 1.13 19.02 12.57
C ASP A 66 1.82 18.98 13.96
N ALA A 67 2.11 17.78 14.44
CA ALA A 67 2.85 17.58 15.69
C ALA A 67 4.32 18.02 15.62
N ALA A 68 4.97 17.87 14.46
CA ALA A 68 6.37 18.23 14.27
C ALA A 68 6.60 19.76 14.16
N TRP A 69 5.57 20.51 13.77
CA TRP A 69 5.64 21.96 13.56
C TRP A 69 4.62 22.75 14.40
N PRO A 70 4.70 22.68 15.75
CA PRO A 70 3.76 23.36 16.64
C PRO A 70 3.84 24.89 16.55
N ASP A 71 4.97 25.41 16.13
CA ASP A 71 5.32 26.85 16.05
C ASP A 71 5.21 27.44 14.64
N VAL A 72 4.87 26.64 13.62
CA VAL A 72 4.62 27.09 12.25
C VAL A 72 3.12 27.34 12.08
N ASP A 73 2.73 28.37 11.32
CA ASP A 73 1.35 28.59 10.91
C ASP A 73 0.94 27.50 9.88
N VAL A 74 0.46 26.37 10.39
CA VAL A 74 0.01 25.23 9.59
C VAL A 74 -1.50 25.24 9.49
N SER A 75 -1.98 25.03 8.29
CA SER A 75 -3.40 24.80 8.00
C SER A 75 -3.53 23.81 6.84
N GLY A 76 -4.73 23.28 6.58
CA GLY A 76 -4.86 22.43 5.41
C GLY A 76 -6.04 21.47 5.43
N VAL A 77 -6.10 20.64 4.38
CA VAL A 77 -7.15 19.64 4.17
C VAL A 77 -6.55 18.39 3.54
N VAL A 78 -6.79 17.25 4.16
CA VAL A 78 -6.47 15.95 3.59
C VAL A 78 -7.72 15.08 3.51
N VAL A 79 -7.75 14.13 2.57
CA VAL A 79 -8.85 13.16 2.43
C VAL A 79 -8.34 11.74 2.57
N THR A 80 -9.03 10.96 3.38
CA THR A 80 -8.77 9.53 3.58
C THR A 80 -10.02 8.69 3.36
N ARG A 81 -9.89 7.36 3.39
CA ARG A 81 -11.07 6.48 3.29
C ARG A 81 -11.83 6.47 4.61
N HIS A 82 -13.14 6.16 4.55
CA HIS A 82 -13.97 6.00 5.74
C HIS A 82 -13.34 5.06 6.79
N GLY A 83 -13.36 5.50 8.06
CA GLY A 83 -12.79 4.78 9.19
C GLY A 83 -11.27 4.94 9.39
N HIS A 84 -10.60 5.78 8.58
CA HIS A 84 -9.15 6.02 8.68
C HIS A 84 -8.79 7.43 9.17
N ALA A 85 -9.76 8.25 9.58
CA ALA A 85 -9.49 9.60 10.10
C ALA A 85 -8.76 9.61 11.46
N GLY A 86 -8.74 8.50 12.19
CA GLY A 86 -8.18 8.44 13.54
C GLY A 86 -8.97 9.29 14.56
N ALA A 87 -8.40 9.48 15.76
CA ALA A 87 -9.02 10.29 16.81
C ALA A 87 -8.91 11.82 16.57
N ALA A 88 -8.27 12.25 15.49
CA ALA A 88 -8.03 13.65 15.15
C ALA A 88 -9.07 14.12 14.11
N GLY A 89 -10.15 14.77 14.58
CA GLY A 89 -10.93 15.73 13.82
C GLY A 89 -12.01 15.20 12.90
N HIS A 90 -13.18 14.87 13.45
CA HIS A 90 -14.41 14.89 12.68
C HIS A 90 -14.87 16.34 12.47
N ASP A 91 -15.10 16.73 11.21
CA ASP A 91 -15.77 17.99 10.89
C ASP A 91 -17.24 17.90 11.34
N ALA A 92 -17.59 18.60 12.42
CA ALA A 92 -18.94 18.61 13.01
C ALA A 92 -19.99 19.32 12.12
N SER A 93 -19.63 19.76 10.92
CA SER A 93 -20.50 20.56 10.03
C SER A 93 -21.17 19.77 8.90
N ALA A 94 -20.99 18.44 8.83
CA ALA A 94 -21.70 17.62 7.84
C ALA A 94 -23.06 17.15 8.40
N PRO A 95 -24.20 17.40 7.71
CA PRO A 95 -25.49 16.88 8.15
C PRO A 95 -25.48 15.35 8.05
N GLN A 96 -25.67 14.69 9.19
CA GLN A 96 -25.94 13.23 9.23
C GLN A 96 -27.28 12.97 8.53
N GLN A 97 -27.24 12.47 7.32
CA GLN A 97 -28.42 11.93 6.67
C GLN A 97 -28.71 10.57 7.28
N GLY A 98 -29.92 10.48 7.85
CA GLY A 98 -30.42 9.40 8.65
C GLY A 98 -30.36 8.02 7.98
N GLY A 99 -30.20 7.03 8.84
CA GLY A 99 -30.16 5.62 8.49
C GLY A 99 -31.38 5.18 7.68
N ALA A 100 -31.09 4.53 6.56
CA ALA A 100 -32.08 3.73 5.85
C ALA A 100 -32.39 2.47 6.66
N THR A 101 -33.60 2.41 7.18
CA THR A 101 -34.18 1.25 7.82
C THR A 101 -34.18 0.05 6.86
N ALA A 102 -33.49 -1.02 7.24
CA ALA A 102 -33.62 -2.30 6.58
C ALA A 102 -35.04 -2.83 6.74
N SER A 103 -35.76 -2.96 5.62
CA SER A 103 -37.07 -3.61 5.56
C SER A 103 -36.87 -5.10 5.78
N ALA A 104 -37.44 -5.59 6.89
CA ALA A 104 -37.49 -7.01 7.21
C ALA A 104 -38.49 -7.72 6.30
N CYS A 105 -38.01 -8.67 5.50
CA CYS A 105 -38.85 -9.68 4.86
C CYS A 105 -39.01 -10.84 5.84
N THR A 106 -40.20 -10.95 6.41
CA THR A 106 -40.64 -12.07 7.24
C THR A 106 -40.93 -13.30 6.38
N ALA A 107 -40.21 -14.39 6.64
CA ALA A 107 -40.66 -15.74 6.28
C ALA A 107 -40.63 -16.60 7.53
N THR A 108 -41.82 -17.01 7.93
CA THR A 108 -42.12 -17.93 9.01
C THR A 108 -41.76 -19.38 8.65
N SER A 109 -41.03 -20.09 9.51
CA SER A 109 -41.23 -21.53 9.71
C SER A 109 -40.63 -22.00 11.04
N GLU A 110 -41.33 -22.89 11.66
CA GLU A 110 -41.40 -23.34 13.04
C GLU A 110 -40.17 -24.06 13.60
N ARG A 111 -40.01 -23.91 14.92
CA ARG A 111 -39.11 -24.67 15.80
C ARG A 111 -39.61 -26.11 16.05
N PRO A 112 -38.78 -27.05 16.55
CA PRO A 112 -38.86 -27.29 17.99
C PRO A 112 -37.54 -27.33 18.75
N ALA A 113 -37.66 -27.12 20.04
CA ALA A 113 -36.65 -27.01 21.06
C ALA A 113 -36.07 -28.37 21.50
N ALA A 114 -34.82 -28.37 21.92
CA ALA A 114 -34.34 -29.26 22.98
C ALA A 114 -33.16 -28.61 23.75
N SER A 115 -33.32 -28.63 25.04
CA SER A 115 -32.53 -28.15 26.14
C SER A 115 -31.22 -28.92 26.35
N GLY A 116 -30.19 -28.22 26.87
CA GLY A 116 -29.00 -28.85 27.43
C GLY A 116 -27.92 -27.86 27.84
N SER A 117 -28.08 -27.28 29.04
CA SER A 117 -27.07 -26.48 29.72
C SER A 117 -25.98 -27.37 30.31
N VAL A 118 -24.72 -27.12 29.99
CA VAL A 118 -23.56 -27.52 30.82
C VAL A 118 -22.65 -26.30 31.00
N ALA A 119 -22.60 -25.83 32.23
CA ALA A 119 -21.65 -24.84 32.71
C ALA A 119 -20.31 -25.51 32.93
N VAL A 120 -19.22 -24.94 32.35
CA VAL A 120 -17.86 -25.27 32.76
C VAL A 120 -17.17 -23.99 33.20
N ALA A 121 -16.62 -24.07 34.40
CA ALA A 121 -16.01 -22.98 35.17
C ALA A 121 -14.75 -22.44 34.53
N ALA A 122 -14.58 -21.12 34.69
CA ALA A 122 -13.37 -20.36 34.38
C ALA A 122 -12.24 -20.68 35.36
N THR A 123 -11.05 -20.96 34.83
CA THR A 123 -9.82 -20.88 35.62
C THR A 123 -8.75 -20.13 34.83
N GLY A 124 -8.37 -18.97 35.38
CA GLY A 124 -7.02 -18.43 35.42
C GLY A 124 -6.33 -18.05 34.10
N GLY A 125 -6.66 -16.88 33.56
CA GLY A 125 -5.80 -16.21 32.57
C GLY A 125 -4.76 -15.32 33.23
N ILE A 126 -3.48 -15.50 32.90
CA ILE A 126 -2.35 -14.66 33.27
C ILE A 126 -2.40 -13.39 32.39
N PRO A 127 -2.31 -12.16 32.92
CA PRO A 127 -2.32 -10.95 32.11
C PRO A 127 -0.96 -10.78 31.42
N VAL A 128 -0.94 -10.79 30.09
CA VAL A 128 0.20 -10.31 29.30
C VAL A 128 0.07 -8.78 29.21
N ALA A 129 0.84 -8.08 30.01
CA ALA A 129 1.02 -6.64 29.91
C ALA A 129 1.92 -6.32 28.71
N GLY A 130 1.46 -5.50 27.77
CA GLY A 130 2.25 -5.03 26.62
C GLY A 130 1.44 -4.18 25.62
N GLY A 131 0.32 -3.60 26.03
CA GLY A 131 -0.31 -2.53 25.26
C GLY A 131 0.39 -1.20 25.56
N LEU A 132 0.99 -0.55 24.59
CA LEU A 132 1.37 0.86 24.68
C LEU A 132 0.09 1.66 24.97
N ALA A 133 -0.11 2.02 26.23
CA ALA A 133 -1.13 2.97 26.62
C ALA A 133 -0.82 4.31 25.91
N ALA A 134 -1.71 4.71 25.02
CA ALA A 134 -1.75 6.08 24.53
C ALA A 134 -1.90 6.98 25.75
N ALA A 135 -0.88 7.78 26.06
CA ALA A 135 -0.93 8.79 27.08
C ALA A 135 -2.08 9.75 26.75
N GLY A 136 -3.11 9.76 27.59
CA GLY A 136 -4.25 10.66 27.49
C GLY A 136 -3.85 12.10 27.83
N GLY A 137 -3.14 12.74 26.90
CA GLY A 137 -3.04 14.19 26.80
C GLY A 137 -4.20 14.66 25.95
N THR A 138 -4.95 15.67 26.36
CA THR A 138 -5.92 16.38 25.51
C THR A 138 -5.12 16.98 24.34
N ALA A 139 -5.09 16.26 23.20
CA ALA A 139 -4.46 16.76 21.99
C ALA A 139 -5.18 18.05 21.59
N ALA A 140 -4.41 19.12 21.32
CA ALA A 140 -4.96 20.34 20.75
C ALA A 140 -5.70 19.97 19.45
N PRO A 141 -6.80 20.66 19.12
CA PRO A 141 -7.54 20.39 17.88
C PRO A 141 -6.57 20.52 16.69
N SER A 142 -6.59 19.53 15.80
CA SER A 142 -5.73 19.51 14.61
C SER A 142 -6.00 20.75 13.73
N ARG A 143 -4.94 21.43 13.31
CA ARG A 143 -4.98 22.57 12.41
C ARG A 143 -5.26 22.14 10.96
N ILE A 144 -5.16 20.82 10.70
CA ILE A 144 -5.41 20.21 9.39
C ILE A 144 -6.74 19.47 9.45
N THR A 145 -7.67 19.84 8.56
CA THR A 145 -8.97 19.16 8.46
C THR A 145 -8.80 17.81 7.76
N VAL A 146 -9.25 16.73 8.40
CA VAL A 146 -9.30 15.40 7.79
C VAL A 146 -10.72 15.14 7.30
N LEU A 147 -10.87 14.85 6.01
CA LEU A 147 -12.12 14.48 5.37
C LEU A 147 -12.12 12.99 5.05
N GLU A 148 -13.28 12.37 5.08
CA GLU A 148 -13.45 10.97 4.69
C GLU A 148 -14.28 10.86 3.42
N ALA A 149 -13.93 9.87 2.57
CA ALA A 149 -14.62 9.59 1.32
C ALA A 149 -14.59 8.09 0.98
N ALA A 150 -15.40 7.68 0.01
CA ALA A 150 -15.49 6.30 -0.42
C ALA A 150 -14.27 5.86 -1.25
N HIS A 151 -13.87 4.61 -1.05
CA HIS A 151 -12.83 3.91 -1.79
C HIS A 151 -13.26 2.43 -1.95
N PRO A 152 -13.09 1.77 -3.11
CA PRO A 152 -12.37 2.23 -4.32
C PRO A 152 -13.20 3.05 -5.33
N VAL A 153 -14.51 3.14 -5.15
CA VAL A 153 -15.40 3.90 -6.03
C VAL A 153 -15.61 5.29 -5.46
N PRO A 154 -15.24 6.38 -6.18
CA PRO A 154 -15.39 7.74 -5.68
C PRO A 154 -16.87 8.14 -5.51
N ASP A 155 -17.14 8.95 -4.50
CA ASP A 155 -18.45 9.49 -4.16
C ASP A 155 -18.46 11.04 -4.16
N GLU A 156 -19.59 11.64 -3.80
CA GLU A 156 -19.69 13.10 -3.67
C GLU A 156 -18.80 13.67 -2.56
N ALA A 157 -18.44 12.88 -1.54
CA ALA A 157 -17.50 13.32 -0.52
C ALA A 157 -16.09 13.51 -1.12
N SER A 158 -15.65 12.60 -2.01
CA SER A 158 -14.40 12.74 -2.77
C SER A 158 -14.35 14.04 -3.58
N VAL A 159 -15.46 14.39 -4.23
CA VAL A 159 -15.57 15.64 -5.03
C VAL A 159 -15.51 16.86 -4.13
N ARG A 160 -16.24 16.86 -3.00
CA ARG A 160 -16.20 17.96 -2.02
C ARG A 160 -14.81 18.14 -1.43
N ALA A 161 -14.15 17.04 -1.04
CA ALA A 161 -12.79 17.05 -0.51
C ALA A 161 -11.79 17.63 -1.52
N SER A 162 -11.86 17.18 -2.78
CA SER A 162 -10.99 17.67 -3.85
C SER A 162 -11.17 19.17 -4.12
N ARG A 163 -12.41 19.68 -4.06
CA ARG A 163 -12.68 21.13 -4.17
C ARG A 163 -12.07 21.92 -2.99
N ARG A 164 -12.21 21.42 -1.76
CA ARG A 164 -11.61 22.05 -0.57
C ARG A 164 -10.09 22.05 -0.63
N ILE A 165 -9.48 20.97 -1.13
CA ILE A 165 -8.03 20.91 -1.35
C ILE A 165 -7.57 21.97 -2.35
N LEU A 166 -8.25 22.11 -3.51
CA LEU A 166 -7.92 23.16 -4.48
C LEU A 166 -8.15 24.57 -3.93
N GLN A 167 -9.17 24.78 -3.10
CA GLN A 167 -9.42 26.07 -2.45
C GLN A 167 -8.32 26.42 -1.44
N ALA A 168 -7.81 25.43 -0.70
CA ALA A 168 -6.77 25.64 0.31
C ALA A 168 -5.45 26.15 -0.30
N VAL A 169 -5.15 25.82 -1.56
CA VAL A 169 -3.92 26.24 -2.25
C VAL A 169 -4.10 27.52 -3.08
N GLN A 170 -5.22 28.22 -2.96
CA GLN A 170 -5.45 29.48 -3.68
C GLN A 170 -4.93 30.69 -2.91
N GLY A 171 -4.46 31.71 -3.64
CA GLY A 171 -4.01 32.98 -3.06
C GLY A 171 -2.75 32.87 -2.20
N LEU A 172 -1.90 31.90 -2.51
CA LEU A 172 -0.60 31.72 -1.89
C LEU A 172 0.45 32.66 -2.47
N THR A 173 1.52 32.88 -1.72
CA THR A 173 2.68 33.72 -2.08
C THR A 173 3.94 32.86 -2.22
N PRO A 174 5.03 33.37 -2.77
CA PRO A 174 6.32 32.65 -2.83
C PRO A 174 6.91 32.32 -1.45
N ASP A 175 6.52 33.03 -0.38
CA ASP A 175 6.95 32.79 0.99
C ASP A 175 6.22 31.63 1.66
N ASP A 176 5.07 31.21 1.09
CA ASP A 176 4.27 30.09 1.57
C ASP A 176 4.85 28.75 1.08
N LEU A 177 4.50 27.68 1.80
CA LEU A 177 4.84 26.31 1.46
C LEU A 177 3.58 25.46 1.37
N VAL A 178 3.44 24.71 0.28
CA VAL A 178 2.47 23.63 0.18
C VAL A 178 3.17 22.30 0.44
N VAL A 179 2.65 21.51 1.40
CA VAL A 179 3.08 20.12 1.59
C VAL A 179 1.97 19.20 1.12
N ALA A 180 2.23 18.45 0.05
CA ALA A 180 1.30 17.48 -0.52
C ALA A 180 1.61 16.07 0.01
N LEU A 181 0.68 15.50 0.78
CA LEU A 181 0.78 14.19 1.42
C LEU A 181 -0.02 13.16 0.61
N ILE A 182 0.66 12.33 -0.15
CA ILE A 182 0.05 11.41 -1.11
C ILE A 182 0.35 9.97 -0.72
N SER A 183 -0.69 9.12 -0.76
CA SER A 183 -0.53 7.68 -0.53
C SER A 183 -1.52 6.83 -1.31
N GLY A 184 -1.43 5.53 -1.20
CA GLY A 184 -2.29 4.55 -1.85
C GLY A 184 -3.78 4.82 -1.65
N GLY A 185 -4.58 4.48 -2.67
CA GLY A 185 -6.01 4.78 -2.72
C GLY A 185 -6.35 6.22 -3.11
N GLY A 186 -5.37 7.12 -3.22
CA GLY A 186 -5.56 8.53 -3.56
C GLY A 186 -6.27 8.75 -4.91
N SER A 187 -6.20 7.83 -5.84
CA SER A 187 -6.86 7.96 -7.15
C SER A 187 -8.39 8.09 -7.08
N SER A 188 -9.05 7.40 -6.14
CA SER A 188 -10.50 7.52 -5.92
C SER A 188 -10.84 8.64 -4.94
N LEU A 189 -10.06 8.80 -3.88
CA LEU A 189 -10.26 9.80 -2.84
C LEU A 189 -10.08 11.24 -3.37
N LEU A 190 -9.09 11.44 -4.25
CA LEU A 190 -8.84 12.73 -4.92
C LEU A 190 -9.53 12.74 -6.28
N THR A 191 -10.85 12.90 -6.28
CA THR A 191 -11.66 12.90 -7.50
C THR A 191 -12.32 14.25 -7.72
N LEU A 192 -11.95 14.90 -8.84
CA LEU A 192 -12.62 16.09 -9.36
C LEU A 192 -12.74 15.92 -10.87
N PRO A 193 -13.96 15.73 -11.41
CA PRO A 193 -14.19 15.66 -12.84
C PRO A 193 -13.72 16.93 -13.55
N ALA A 194 -13.24 16.79 -14.79
CA ALA A 194 -12.96 17.93 -15.66
C ALA A 194 -14.23 18.78 -15.89
N ALA A 195 -14.05 20.05 -16.27
CA ALA A 195 -15.18 20.94 -16.54
C ALA A 195 -16.13 20.33 -17.59
N GLY A 196 -17.43 20.38 -17.34
CA GLY A 196 -18.46 19.79 -18.19
C GLY A 196 -18.77 18.32 -17.89
N MET A 197 -18.00 17.65 -17.04
CA MET A 197 -18.27 16.27 -16.61
C MET A 197 -18.90 16.21 -15.22
N THR A 198 -19.74 15.21 -15.01
CA THR A 198 -20.31 14.84 -13.71
C THR A 198 -19.50 13.76 -13.01
N LEU A 199 -19.79 13.50 -11.72
CA LEU A 199 -19.25 12.34 -11.02
C LEU A 199 -19.71 11.01 -11.67
N ALA A 200 -20.95 10.95 -12.15
CA ALA A 200 -21.48 9.77 -12.84
C ALA A 200 -20.70 9.47 -14.14
N ASP A 201 -20.34 10.50 -14.91
CA ASP A 201 -19.48 10.35 -16.08
C ASP A 201 -18.10 9.81 -15.69
N LYS A 202 -17.51 10.34 -14.61
CA LYS A 202 -16.21 9.86 -14.11
C LYS A 202 -16.25 8.41 -13.67
N GLN A 203 -17.33 8.00 -12.98
CA GLN A 203 -17.53 6.60 -12.58
C GLN A 203 -17.73 5.70 -13.81
N ALA A 204 -18.46 6.15 -14.83
CA ALA A 204 -18.64 5.41 -16.08
C ALA A 204 -17.30 5.24 -16.84
N VAL A 205 -16.47 6.31 -16.91
CA VAL A 205 -15.11 6.23 -17.46
C VAL A 205 -14.27 5.20 -16.71
N ASN A 206 -14.28 5.22 -15.37
CA ASN A 206 -13.51 4.26 -14.58
C ASN A 206 -13.95 2.82 -14.86
N ARG A 207 -15.26 2.55 -14.96
CA ARG A 207 -15.77 1.22 -15.34
C ARG A 207 -15.30 0.81 -16.73
N ALA A 208 -15.38 1.70 -17.73
CA ALA A 208 -14.93 1.42 -19.09
C ALA A 208 -13.43 1.10 -19.13
N LEU A 209 -12.60 1.84 -18.39
CA LEU A 209 -11.16 1.59 -18.28
C LEU A 209 -10.86 0.23 -17.64
N LEU A 210 -11.52 -0.12 -16.54
CA LEU A 210 -11.31 -1.41 -15.87
C LEU A 210 -11.71 -2.61 -16.72
N HIS A 211 -12.70 -2.48 -17.61
CA HIS A 211 -13.15 -3.55 -18.52
C HIS A 211 -12.40 -3.58 -19.86
N SER A 212 -11.55 -2.61 -20.14
CA SER A 212 -10.91 -2.47 -21.46
C SER A 212 -9.74 -3.42 -21.67
N GLY A 213 -9.09 -3.90 -20.60
CA GLY A 213 -7.81 -4.60 -20.68
C GLY A 213 -6.59 -3.67 -20.89
N ALA A 214 -6.79 -2.34 -20.83
CA ALA A 214 -5.69 -1.38 -20.86
C ALA A 214 -4.80 -1.53 -19.61
N THR A 215 -3.50 -1.28 -19.77
CA THR A 215 -2.56 -1.27 -18.66
C THR A 215 -2.87 -0.14 -17.68
N ILE A 216 -2.42 -0.25 -16.42
CA ILE A 216 -2.62 0.81 -15.42
C ILE A 216 -2.02 2.14 -15.86
N HIS A 217 -0.91 2.10 -16.59
CA HIS A 217 -0.28 3.28 -17.17
C HIS A 217 -1.20 3.97 -18.18
N GLU A 218 -1.72 3.22 -19.16
CA GLU A 218 -2.66 3.74 -20.17
C GLU A 218 -3.96 4.26 -19.52
N MET A 219 -4.50 3.52 -18.54
CA MET A 219 -5.66 3.98 -17.78
C MET A 219 -5.39 5.34 -17.10
N ASN A 220 -4.19 5.54 -16.54
CA ASN A 220 -3.84 6.79 -15.86
C ASN A 220 -3.64 7.95 -16.85
N VAL A 221 -3.15 7.70 -18.06
CA VAL A 221 -3.12 8.72 -19.12
C VAL A 221 -4.53 9.28 -19.36
N VAL A 222 -5.53 8.42 -19.56
CA VAL A 222 -6.92 8.84 -19.77
C VAL A 222 -7.49 9.52 -18.50
N ARG A 223 -7.27 8.94 -17.33
CA ARG A 223 -7.77 9.49 -16.04
C ARG A 223 -7.29 10.90 -15.76
N ARG A 224 -6.02 11.21 -16.10
CA ARG A 224 -5.42 12.54 -15.91
C ARG A 224 -6.09 13.58 -16.80
N GLN A 225 -6.33 13.28 -18.09
CA GLN A 225 -6.96 14.22 -19.01
C GLN A 225 -8.41 14.55 -18.65
N LEU A 226 -9.11 13.63 -17.98
CA LEU A 226 -10.50 13.79 -17.53
C LEU A 226 -10.63 14.27 -16.07
N SER A 227 -9.63 14.98 -15.55
CA SER A 227 -9.60 15.42 -14.14
C SER A 227 -9.16 16.87 -14.02
N ALA A 228 -9.79 17.61 -13.10
CA ALA A 228 -9.42 18.99 -12.79
C ALA A 228 -8.33 19.12 -11.70
N ILE A 229 -7.83 17.98 -11.13
CA ILE A 229 -6.87 18.02 -10.01
C ILE A 229 -5.65 17.12 -10.21
N LYS A 230 -5.75 16.08 -11.07
CA LYS A 230 -4.69 15.11 -11.35
C LYS A 230 -3.72 15.59 -12.45
N GLY A 231 -2.65 14.84 -12.71
CA GLY A 231 -1.69 15.14 -13.77
C GLY A 231 -1.05 16.52 -13.60
N GLY A 232 -0.51 16.80 -12.40
CA GLY A 232 0.17 18.05 -12.09
C GLY A 232 -0.72 19.27 -11.82
N ARG A 233 -2.05 19.14 -11.96
CA ARG A 233 -2.96 20.29 -11.81
C ARG A 233 -3.04 20.81 -10.38
N LEU A 234 -2.85 19.97 -9.37
CA LEU A 234 -2.75 20.41 -7.98
C LEU A 234 -1.46 21.23 -7.77
N ALA A 235 -0.33 20.78 -8.32
CA ALA A 235 0.91 21.55 -8.28
C ALA A 235 0.77 22.90 -8.98
N GLN A 236 0.16 22.92 -10.15
CA GLN A 236 -0.09 24.17 -10.88
C GLN A 236 -0.99 25.13 -10.08
N ALA A 237 -1.99 24.62 -9.36
CA ALA A 237 -2.87 25.43 -8.52
C ALA A 237 -2.17 25.98 -7.27
N ALA A 238 -1.08 25.35 -6.82
CA ALA A 238 -0.29 25.78 -5.66
C ALA A 238 0.67 26.95 -5.98
N MET A 239 0.92 27.26 -7.25
CA MET A 239 1.79 28.38 -7.63
C MET A 239 1.25 29.71 -7.09
N PRO A 240 2.13 30.62 -6.65
CA PRO A 240 3.59 30.61 -6.71
C PRO A 240 4.28 30.06 -5.42
N ALA A 241 3.56 29.43 -4.48
CA ALA A 241 4.16 28.90 -3.27
C ALA A 241 5.15 27.76 -3.58
N ARG A 242 6.14 27.53 -2.71
CA ARG A 242 6.99 26.34 -2.79
C ARG A 242 6.17 25.08 -2.60
N LEU A 243 6.50 24.00 -3.28
CA LEU A 243 5.79 22.72 -3.17
C LEU A 243 6.74 21.60 -2.73
N CYS A 244 6.36 20.87 -1.68
CA CYS A 244 6.99 19.63 -1.28
C CYS A 244 5.97 18.50 -1.33
N THR A 245 6.23 17.45 -2.09
CA THR A 245 5.38 16.27 -2.16
C THR A 245 6.04 15.10 -1.43
N LEU A 246 5.35 14.55 -0.43
CA LEU A 246 5.77 13.35 0.30
C LEU A 246 4.84 12.20 -0.07
N ILE A 247 5.41 11.10 -0.55
CA ILE A 247 4.67 9.96 -1.09
C ILE A 247 4.96 8.69 -0.29
N VAL A 248 3.89 8.02 0.15
CA VAL A 248 3.91 6.61 0.57
C VAL A 248 3.39 5.79 -0.61
N SER A 249 4.28 5.03 -1.25
CA SER A 249 3.98 4.28 -2.47
C SER A 249 3.41 2.89 -2.14
N ASP A 250 2.34 2.53 -2.86
CA ASP A 250 1.81 1.16 -2.96
C ASP A 250 1.82 0.65 -4.41
N VAL A 251 2.57 1.32 -5.30
CA VAL A 251 2.62 1.04 -6.73
C VAL A 251 3.96 0.40 -7.09
N PRO A 252 3.97 -0.73 -7.84
CA PRO A 252 5.19 -1.31 -8.37
C PRO A 252 6.03 -0.30 -9.16
N GLY A 253 7.32 -0.21 -8.81
CA GLY A 253 8.25 0.72 -9.47
C GLY A 253 8.19 2.16 -9.00
N ASP A 254 7.32 2.47 -8.04
CA ASP A 254 7.24 3.76 -7.33
C ASP A 254 7.09 5.00 -8.21
N ASP A 255 6.41 4.86 -9.37
CA ASP A 255 6.21 5.98 -10.30
C ASP A 255 5.25 7.03 -9.70
N PRO A 256 5.73 8.25 -9.37
CA PRO A 256 4.89 9.29 -8.75
C PRO A 256 3.73 9.75 -9.64
N ALA A 257 3.84 9.55 -10.96
CA ALA A 257 2.77 9.90 -11.89
C ALA A 257 1.63 8.87 -11.89
N ILE A 258 1.87 7.65 -11.40
CA ILE A 258 0.85 6.61 -11.24
C ILE A 258 0.17 6.73 -9.88
N ILE A 259 0.93 7.01 -8.82
CA ILE A 259 0.43 7.13 -7.45
C ILE A 259 -0.60 8.27 -7.37
N ALA A 260 -1.83 7.96 -6.95
CA ALA A 260 -2.98 8.87 -6.97
C ALA A 260 -3.26 9.53 -8.33
N SER A 261 -2.69 8.99 -9.43
CA SER A 261 -2.69 9.55 -10.80
C SER A 261 -1.96 10.91 -10.89
N GLY A 262 -0.89 11.08 -10.13
CA GLY A 262 0.04 12.20 -10.20
C GLY A 262 -0.56 13.58 -9.97
N PRO A 263 -1.18 13.91 -8.84
CA PRO A 263 -1.80 15.22 -8.64
C PRO A 263 -0.78 16.38 -8.68
N THR A 264 0.45 16.11 -8.25
CA THR A 264 1.54 17.09 -8.22
C THR A 264 2.57 16.88 -9.33
N VAL A 265 2.45 15.83 -10.13
CA VAL A 265 3.39 15.50 -11.20
C VAL A 265 2.74 15.77 -12.55
N ALA A 266 3.29 16.73 -13.30
CA ALA A 266 2.98 16.95 -14.72
C ALA A 266 3.60 15.81 -15.56
N ASP A 267 3.40 15.78 -16.87
CA ASP A 267 3.80 14.67 -17.72
C ASP A 267 5.29 14.27 -17.60
N LEU A 268 5.55 12.98 -17.86
CA LEU A 268 6.71 12.17 -17.45
C LEU A 268 8.09 12.53 -18.03
N ASP A 269 8.18 13.39 -19.05
CA ASP A 269 9.42 13.52 -19.84
C ASP A 269 10.62 14.18 -19.12
N GLY A 270 10.46 14.61 -17.86
CA GLY A 270 11.55 15.21 -17.07
C GLY A 270 11.86 14.53 -15.74
N TRP A 271 11.06 13.55 -15.30
CA TRP A 271 11.19 12.99 -13.94
C TRP A 271 12.14 11.79 -13.82
N LEU A 272 12.41 11.09 -14.91
CA LEU A 272 13.35 9.95 -14.90
C LEU A 272 14.78 10.39 -14.54
N ASP A 273 15.15 11.63 -14.85
CA ASP A 273 16.44 12.21 -14.49
C ASP A 273 16.54 12.54 -12.99
N VAL A 274 15.44 13.01 -12.37
CA VAL A 274 15.37 13.35 -10.93
C VAL A 274 15.41 12.09 -10.05
N ILE A 275 14.79 10.99 -10.48
CA ILE A 275 14.84 9.70 -9.74
C ILE A 275 16.25 9.09 -9.84
N GLY A 276 16.94 9.28 -10.95
CA GLY A 276 18.32 8.82 -11.15
C GLY A 276 19.31 9.47 -10.17
N GLU A 277 19.14 10.76 -9.88
CA GLU A 277 19.99 11.49 -8.94
C GLU A 277 19.73 11.12 -7.48
N ASN A 278 18.50 10.89 -7.07
CA ASN A 278 18.16 10.47 -5.70
C ASN A 278 18.58 9.02 -5.36
N ARG A 279 18.63 8.12 -6.36
CA ARG A 279 19.19 6.76 -6.15
C ARG A 279 20.69 6.77 -5.92
N SER A 280 21.41 7.74 -6.48
CA SER A 280 22.87 7.85 -6.32
C SER A 280 23.31 8.43 -4.96
N VAL A 281 22.41 9.07 -4.21
CA VAL A 281 22.71 9.63 -2.87
C VAL A 281 22.60 8.57 -1.78
N SER A 282 21.65 7.63 -1.88
CA SER A 282 21.51 6.54 -0.91
C SER A 282 22.65 5.52 -0.96
N ASP A 283 23.31 5.36 -2.11
CA ASP A 283 24.44 4.43 -2.27
C ASP A 283 25.79 5.01 -1.81
N ARG A 284 25.87 6.31 -1.53
CA ARG A 284 27.13 6.97 -1.09
C ARG A 284 27.35 6.95 0.44
N GLU A 285 26.35 6.67 1.24
CA GLU A 285 26.49 6.65 2.70
C GLU A 285 26.93 5.28 3.28
N THR A 286 27.07 4.22 2.44
CA THR A 286 27.46 2.88 2.91
C THR A 286 28.79 2.36 2.37
N GLY A 287 29.54 3.16 1.61
CA GLY A 287 30.82 2.76 1.00
C GLY A 287 32.02 3.33 1.73
N GLY A 288 32.58 2.57 2.67
CA GLY A 288 33.93 2.78 3.21
C GLY A 288 34.99 2.61 2.12
N ASP A 289 35.91 3.56 2.11
CA ASP A 289 37.14 3.75 1.36
C ASP A 289 37.92 2.44 1.10
N THR A 290 38.10 2.04 -0.19
CA THR A 290 39.25 1.26 -0.65
C THR A 290 39.50 1.48 -2.14
N ASP A 291 40.64 2.15 -2.36
CA ASP A 291 41.64 1.97 -3.40
C ASP A 291 41.28 2.11 -4.89
N ARG A 292 42.02 3.06 -5.52
CA ARG A 292 42.03 3.40 -6.95
C ARG A 292 42.74 2.31 -7.76
N GLY A 293 42.05 1.73 -8.71
CA GLY A 293 42.62 0.96 -9.80
C GLY A 293 41.95 1.36 -11.11
N SER A 294 42.76 1.96 -12.00
CA SER A 294 42.40 2.35 -13.37
C SER A 294 42.08 1.11 -14.22
N ALA A 295 40.94 1.09 -14.88
CA ALA A 295 40.73 0.34 -16.12
C ALA A 295 39.46 0.83 -16.86
N GLY A 296 39.66 1.33 -18.05
CA GLY A 296 39.07 0.96 -19.33
C GLY A 296 37.56 1.10 -19.51
N ASP A 297 37.22 1.98 -20.48
CA ASP A 297 35.97 1.95 -21.24
C ASP A 297 35.42 0.52 -21.42
N ALA A 298 34.24 0.25 -20.87
CA ALA A 298 33.38 -0.84 -21.33
C ALA A 298 31.92 -0.56 -20.99
N ASP A 299 31.19 -0.39 -22.07
CA ASP A 299 29.78 -0.80 -22.18
C ASP A 299 28.73 0.02 -21.44
N GLN A 300 28.39 1.18 -22.03
CA GLN A 300 27.05 1.73 -21.94
C GLN A 300 26.09 0.70 -22.54
N ALA A 301 25.55 -0.18 -21.71
CA ALA A 301 24.44 -1.03 -22.10
C ALA A 301 23.28 -0.14 -22.57
N ARG A 302 23.10 -0.08 -23.89
CA ARG A 302 21.98 0.57 -24.56
C ARG A 302 20.70 0.02 -23.97
N ARG A 303 19.94 0.88 -23.30
CA ARG A 303 18.53 0.62 -23.00
C ARG A 303 17.81 0.30 -24.30
N PRO A 304 16.89 -0.67 -24.35
CA PRO A 304 16.07 -0.86 -25.53
C PRO A 304 15.28 0.45 -25.76
N GLU A 305 15.51 1.08 -26.90
CA GLU A 305 14.63 2.10 -27.45
C GLU A 305 13.24 1.47 -27.56
N VAL A 306 12.33 1.86 -26.69
CA VAL A 306 10.90 1.65 -26.93
C VAL A 306 10.55 2.55 -28.11
N ALA A 307 10.60 1.98 -29.29
CA ALA A 307 10.20 2.64 -30.52
C ALA A 307 8.69 2.94 -30.48
N GLY A 308 8.38 4.16 -30.18
CA GLY A 308 7.07 4.78 -30.24
C GLY A 308 7.27 6.22 -29.82
N ALA A 309 7.45 7.12 -30.79
CA ALA A 309 7.49 8.56 -30.52
C ALA A 309 6.24 8.90 -29.72
N ALA A 310 6.41 9.16 -28.42
CA ALA A 310 5.33 9.62 -27.56
C ALA A 310 4.77 10.89 -28.21
N SER A 311 3.49 10.89 -28.53
CA SER A 311 2.78 12.08 -29.00
C SER A 311 3.00 13.16 -27.96
N ALA A 312 3.56 14.30 -28.36
CA ALA A 312 3.80 15.44 -27.49
C ALA A 312 2.49 16.06 -26.93
N ASP A 313 1.33 15.53 -27.31
CA ASP A 313 0.00 15.92 -26.84
C ASP A 313 -0.63 14.80 -25.97
N PRO A 314 -0.69 14.97 -24.63
CA PRO A 314 -1.30 13.98 -23.74
C PRO A 314 -2.78 13.72 -24.01
N GLN A 315 -3.52 14.67 -24.57
CA GLN A 315 -4.90 14.46 -24.99
C GLN A 315 -4.98 13.58 -26.23
N ALA A 316 -4.07 13.75 -27.20
CA ALA A 316 -3.99 12.87 -28.37
C ALA A 316 -3.69 11.45 -27.96
N GLN A 317 -2.76 11.24 -27.02
CA GLN A 317 -2.45 9.93 -26.46
C GLN A 317 -3.66 9.31 -25.76
N ALA A 318 -4.40 10.07 -24.98
CA ALA A 318 -5.62 9.58 -24.33
C ALA A 318 -6.69 9.16 -25.35
N ARG A 319 -6.90 9.95 -26.44
CA ARG A 319 -7.81 9.59 -27.54
C ARG A 319 -7.37 8.31 -28.26
N GLU A 320 -6.08 8.18 -28.52
CA GLU A 320 -5.53 6.96 -29.15
C GLU A 320 -5.79 5.72 -28.30
N ILE A 321 -5.56 5.78 -26.99
CA ILE A 321 -5.84 4.69 -26.05
C ILE A 321 -7.34 4.33 -26.09
N VAL A 322 -8.23 5.32 -25.97
CA VAL A 322 -9.67 5.12 -26.02
C VAL A 322 -10.09 4.44 -27.33
N ALA A 323 -9.54 4.86 -28.47
CA ALA A 323 -9.82 4.28 -29.78
C ALA A 323 -9.26 2.85 -29.91
N ARG A 324 -8.01 2.63 -29.48
CA ARG A 324 -7.33 1.32 -29.55
C ARG A 324 -8.10 0.22 -28.83
N TYR A 325 -8.67 0.53 -27.66
CA TYR A 325 -9.44 -0.42 -26.86
C TYR A 325 -10.95 -0.36 -27.14
N GLY A 326 -11.41 0.45 -28.10
CA GLY A 326 -12.83 0.56 -28.44
C GLY A 326 -13.72 0.99 -27.27
N MET A 327 -13.19 1.80 -26.35
CA MET A 327 -13.89 2.17 -25.12
C MET A 327 -15.10 3.05 -25.41
N GLN A 328 -16.25 2.69 -24.84
CA GLN A 328 -17.46 3.51 -24.90
C GLN A 328 -17.46 4.48 -23.70
N LEU A 329 -17.10 5.72 -23.96
CA LEU A 329 -17.08 6.77 -22.93
C LEU A 329 -18.32 7.65 -23.02
N PRO A 330 -18.74 8.28 -21.87
CA PRO A 330 -19.79 9.28 -21.88
C PRO A 330 -19.48 10.42 -22.87
N PRO A 331 -20.51 11.02 -23.53
CA PRO A 331 -20.30 12.14 -24.46
C PRO A 331 -19.53 13.30 -23.85
N ALA A 332 -19.78 13.65 -22.57
CA ALA A 332 -19.06 14.70 -21.86
C ALA A 332 -17.55 14.39 -21.75
N ALA A 333 -17.16 13.12 -21.55
CA ALA A 333 -15.76 12.73 -21.48
C ALA A 333 -15.07 12.83 -22.85
N LEU A 334 -15.74 12.41 -23.94
CA LEU A 334 -15.25 12.58 -25.30
C LEU A 334 -15.07 14.04 -25.65
N GLN A 335 -16.06 14.89 -25.32
CA GLN A 335 -15.96 16.33 -25.52
C GLN A 335 -14.75 16.96 -24.81
N VAL A 336 -14.45 16.54 -23.59
CA VAL A 336 -13.27 17.02 -22.86
C VAL A 336 -11.98 16.58 -23.55
N LEU A 337 -11.89 15.35 -24.07
CA LEU A 337 -10.72 14.86 -24.80
C LEU A 337 -10.53 15.56 -26.14
N ASP A 338 -11.62 16.01 -26.79
CA ASP A 338 -11.60 16.69 -28.08
C ASP A 338 -11.40 18.22 -27.97
N THR A 339 -11.62 18.79 -26.77
CA THR A 339 -11.42 20.20 -26.52
C THR A 339 -9.99 20.47 -26.09
N PRO A 340 -9.19 21.25 -26.85
CA PRO A 340 -7.81 21.58 -26.47
C PRO A 340 -7.74 22.20 -25.06
N GLN A 341 -6.90 21.66 -24.21
CA GLN A 341 -6.66 22.17 -22.87
C GLN A 341 -5.27 22.82 -22.79
N PRO A 342 -5.10 23.88 -21.99
CA PRO A 342 -3.78 24.43 -21.78
C PRO A 342 -2.85 23.37 -21.17
N PRO A 343 -1.59 23.31 -21.60
CA PRO A 343 -0.64 22.33 -21.06
C PRO A 343 -0.40 22.59 -19.57
N VAL A 344 -0.34 21.51 -18.80
CA VAL A 344 0.05 21.59 -17.39
C VAL A 344 1.57 21.77 -17.35
N ARG A 345 2.02 22.86 -16.74
CA ARG A 345 3.44 23.15 -16.60
C ARG A 345 3.99 22.52 -15.32
N PRO A 346 5.22 21.97 -15.36
CA PRO A 346 5.92 21.59 -14.14
C PRO A 346 6.01 22.75 -13.16
N HIS A 347 5.89 22.46 -11.88
CA HIS A 347 6.02 23.48 -10.84
C HIS A 347 7.51 23.85 -10.67
N PRO A 348 7.90 25.12 -10.76
CA PRO A 348 9.31 25.53 -10.81
C PRO A 348 10.09 25.28 -9.50
N ASP A 349 9.41 25.32 -8.36
CA ASP A 349 9.99 25.07 -7.03
C ASP A 349 9.24 23.90 -6.37
N HIS A 350 9.52 22.70 -6.87
CA HIS A 350 8.89 21.46 -6.43
C HIS A 350 9.94 20.43 -6.02
N THR A 351 9.89 20.00 -4.78
CA THR A 351 10.63 18.83 -4.28
C THR A 351 9.67 17.66 -4.09
N LEU A 352 10.10 16.44 -4.45
CA LEU A 352 9.31 15.24 -4.30
C LEU A 352 10.14 14.13 -3.66
N HIS A 353 9.58 13.49 -2.62
CA HIS A 353 10.23 12.39 -1.92
C HIS A 353 9.26 11.20 -1.81
N ILE A 354 9.73 10.03 -2.22
CA ILE A 354 9.09 8.76 -1.84
C ILE A 354 9.64 8.40 -0.47
N ILE A 355 8.81 8.53 0.55
CA ILE A 355 9.22 8.43 1.95
C ILE A 355 8.96 7.03 2.54
N ALA A 356 8.14 6.23 1.88
CA ALA A 356 7.95 4.80 2.15
C ALA A 356 7.51 4.10 0.87
N ALA A 357 8.02 2.89 0.65
CA ALA A 357 7.76 2.07 -0.53
C ALA A 357 7.94 0.58 -0.20
N PRO A 358 7.35 -0.34 -0.99
CA PRO A 358 7.49 -1.77 -0.77
C PRO A 358 8.94 -2.24 -0.69
N MET A 359 9.81 -1.78 -1.62
CA MET A 359 11.22 -2.15 -1.63
C MET A 359 11.96 -1.68 -0.37
N MET A 360 11.66 -0.48 0.14
CA MET A 360 12.26 0.04 1.38
C MET A 360 11.91 -0.85 2.58
N SER A 361 10.68 -1.30 2.66
CA SER A 361 10.20 -2.23 3.71
C SER A 361 10.88 -3.60 3.61
N LEU A 362 11.05 -4.15 2.40
CA LEU A 362 11.79 -5.40 2.19
C LEU A 362 13.27 -5.26 2.55
N GLN A 363 13.89 -4.12 2.26
CA GLN A 363 15.28 -3.83 2.64
C GLN A 363 15.45 -3.72 4.16
N ALA A 364 14.48 -3.10 4.86
CA ALA A 364 14.48 -3.05 6.32
C ALA A 364 14.36 -4.45 6.94
N ALA A 365 13.47 -5.30 6.41
CA ALA A 365 13.36 -6.69 6.81
C ALA A 365 14.65 -7.47 6.50
N ALA A 366 15.27 -7.25 5.34
CA ALA A 366 16.54 -7.88 4.98
C ALA A 366 17.68 -7.46 5.91
N SER A 367 17.71 -6.19 6.34
CA SER A 367 18.68 -5.74 7.36
C SER A 367 18.45 -6.45 8.68
N ALA A 368 17.22 -6.49 9.18
CA ALA A 368 16.87 -7.21 10.40
C ALA A 368 17.21 -8.71 10.32
N ALA A 369 17.04 -9.32 9.15
CA ALA A 369 17.42 -10.71 8.92
C ALA A 369 18.94 -10.93 9.07
N ARG A 370 19.77 -10.04 8.53
CA ARG A 370 21.24 -10.11 8.69
C ARG A 370 21.66 -9.99 10.16
N ASP A 371 21.01 -9.10 10.91
CA ASP A 371 21.28 -8.92 12.35
C ASP A 371 20.93 -10.17 13.15
N LEU A 372 20.00 -10.99 12.65
CA LEU A 372 19.62 -12.30 13.21
C LEU A 372 20.47 -13.47 12.67
N GLY A 373 21.50 -13.19 11.86
CA GLY A 373 22.38 -14.20 11.29
C GLY A 373 21.81 -15.00 10.11
N LEU A 374 20.75 -14.47 9.46
CA LEU A 374 20.15 -15.04 8.25
C LEU A 374 20.74 -14.40 6.99
N THR A 375 20.81 -15.17 5.92
CA THR A 375 21.11 -14.65 4.59
C THR A 375 19.80 -14.26 3.87
N PRO A 376 19.49 -12.96 3.71
CA PRO A 376 18.29 -12.55 3.02
C PRO A 376 18.47 -12.52 1.51
N LEU A 377 17.41 -12.90 0.77
CA LEU A 377 17.26 -12.69 -0.66
C LEU A 377 15.92 -12.03 -0.94
N ILE A 378 15.92 -10.82 -1.47
CA ILE A 378 14.72 -10.15 -1.94
C ILE A 378 14.44 -10.65 -3.36
N LEU A 379 13.27 -11.29 -3.54
CA LEU A 379 12.82 -11.81 -4.83
C LEU A 379 12.19 -10.72 -5.71
N GLY A 380 11.67 -9.66 -5.08
CA GLY A 380 11.03 -8.53 -5.75
C GLY A 380 9.94 -7.92 -4.89
N ASP A 381 9.58 -6.69 -5.18
CA ASP A 381 8.55 -5.90 -4.51
C ASP A 381 7.26 -5.74 -5.34
N ALA A 382 7.26 -6.30 -6.55
CA ALA A 382 6.20 -6.18 -7.54
C ALA A 382 5.70 -7.56 -8.02
N LEU A 383 5.61 -8.56 -7.12
CA LEU A 383 5.10 -9.88 -7.47
C LEU A 383 3.57 -9.83 -7.46
N GLU A 384 3.00 -9.90 -8.67
CA GLU A 384 1.55 -9.86 -8.93
C GLU A 384 1.05 -11.19 -9.50
N GLY A 385 -0.24 -11.41 -9.45
CA GLY A 385 -0.93 -12.55 -10.01
C GLY A 385 -1.80 -13.31 -9.00
N GLU A 386 -2.29 -14.47 -9.40
CA GLU A 386 -3.20 -15.28 -8.60
C GLU A 386 -2.52 -15.84 -7.35
N ALA A 387 -3.09 -15.63 -6.17
CA ALA A 387 -2.52 -15.96 -4.87
C ALA A 387 -2.14 -17.44 -4.75
N THR A 388 -2.98 -18.35 -5.25
CA THR A 388 -2.72 -19.80 -5.24
C THR A 388 -1.51 -20.18 -6.08
N GLN A 389 -1.34 -19.57 -7.26
CA GLN A 389 -0.22 -19.81 -8.15
C GLN A 389 1.06 -19.26 -7.54
N MET A 390 1.00 -18.05 -6.99
CA MET A 390 2.14 -17.43 -6.31
C MET A 390 2.62 -18.27 -5.13
N GLY A 391 1.72 -18.74 -4.27
CA GLY A 391 2.05 -19.63 -3.16
C GLY A 391 2.75 -20.92 -3.62
N THR A 392 2.29 -21.50 -4.72
CA THR A 392 2.89 -22.70 -5.32
C THR A 392 4.30 -22.45 -5.85
N VAL A 393 4.52 -21.34 -6.56
CA VAL A 393 5.84 -20.96 -7.11
C VAL A 393 6.83 -20.67 -5.98
N LEU A 394 6.43 -19.86 -5.00
CA LEU A 394 7.26 -19.52 -3.85
C LEU A 394 7.63 -20.75 -3.01
N ALA A 395 6.72 -21.73 -2.87
CA ALA A 395 7.01 -23.02 -2.25
C ALA A 395 8.10 -23.79 -3.00
N GLY A 396 8.07 -23.76 -4.34
CA GLY A 396 9.09 -24.38 -5.19
C GLY A 396 10.48 -23.78 -4.96
N ILE A 397 10.57 -22.46 -4.87
CA ILE A 397 11.83 -21.73 -4.59
C ILE A 397 12.33 -22.07 -3.18
N GLY A 398 11.45 -21.98 -2.16
CA GLY A 398 11.82 -22.34 -0.78
C GLY A 398 12.31 -23.78 -0.64
N ARG A 399 11.68 -24.71 -1.36
CA ARG A 399 12.11 -26.13 -1.41
C ARG A 399 13.49 -26.28 -2.06
N ALA A 400 13.79 -25.52 -3.13
CA ALA A 400 15.11 -25.56 -3.78
C ALA A 400 16.21 -25.09 -2.83
N VAL A 401 15.97 -24.05 -2.05
CA VAL A 401 16.89 -23.61 -0.98
C VAL A 401 17.09 -24.72 0.06
N ALA A 402 15.99 -25.31 0.54
CA ALA A 402 16.03 -26.33 1.59
C ALA A 402 16.74 -27.62 1.17
N LEU A 403 16.58 -28.06 -0.09
CA LEU A 403 17.11 -29.33 -0.58
C LEU A 403 18.48 -29.20 -1.25
N TYR A 404 18.73 -28.09 -1.94
CA TYR A 404 19.90 -27.94 -2.81
C TYR A 404 20.81 -26.76 -2.42
N GLY A 405 20.41 -25.95 -1.45
CA GLY A 405 21.12 -24.72 -1.12
C GLY A 405 21.18 -23.71 -2.27
N GLN A 406 20.14 -23.70 -3.13
CA GLN A 406 20.07 -22.85 -4.32
C GLN A 406 18.80 -21.98 -4.29
N PRO A 407 18.91 -20.68 -4.61
CA PRO A 407 20.09 -19.91 -5.06
C PRO A 407 21.04 -19.51 -3.93
N LEU A 408 20.74 -19.80 -2.66
CA LEU A 408 21.58 -19.49 -1.50
C LEU A 408 21.46 -20.61 -0.45
N PRO A 409 22.52 -20.84 0.38
CA PRO A 409 22.48 -21.86 1.42
C PRO A 409 21.66 -21.41 2.64
N ALA A 410 21.07 -22.36 3.37
CA ALA A 410 20.49 -22.11 4.69
C ALA A 410 21.60 -21.84 5.75
N PRO A 411 21.31 -21.05 6.83
CA PRO A 411 20.03 -20.44 7.15
C PRO A 411 19.75 -19.18 6.30
N ALA A 412 18.58 -19.12 5.71
CA ALA A 412 18.22 -18.08 4.75
C ALA A 412 16.79 -17.60 4.92
N VAL A 413 16.50 -16.41 4.40
CA VAL A 413 15.13 -15.92 4.25
C VAL A 413 14.92 -15.34 2.86
N LEU A 414 13.86 -15.79 2.20
CA LEU A 414 13.37 -15.21 0.95
C LEU A 414 12.31 -14.17 1.29
N LEU A 415 12.45 -12.97 0.78
CA LEU A 415 11.55 -11.85 1.02
C LEU A 415 10.90 -11.43 -0.31
N SER A 416 9.61 -11.14 -0.30
CA SER A 416 8.92 -10.57 -1.45
C SER A 416 7.75 -9.70 -1.05
N GLY A 417 7.46 -8.72 -1.90
CA GLY A 417 6.30 -7.86 -1.84
C GLY A 417 5.41 -8.04 -3.08
N GLY A 418 4.62 -7.02 -3.38
CA GLY A 418 3.69 -6.97 -4.49
C GLY A 418 2.25 -7.13 -4.04
N GLU A 419 1.34 -7.38 -4.98
CA GLU A 419 -0.09 -7.48 -4.72
C GLU A 419 -0.70 -8.68 -5.45
N ALA A 420 -1.07 -9.72 -4.68
CA ALA A 420 -1.75 -10.88 -5.25
C ALA A 420 -3.25 -10.62 -5.44
N THR A 421 -3.88 -11.42 -6.27
CA THR A 421 -5.33 -11.41 -6.50
C THR A 421 -5.95 -12.77 -6.15
N VAL A 422 -7.25 -12.76 -5.82
CA VAL A 422 -8.05 -13.98 -5.65
C VAL A 422 -9.23 -13.90 -6.61
N THR A 423 -9.30 -14.79 -7.57
CA THR A 423 -10.40 -14.87 -8.52
C THR A 423 -11.54 -15.68 -7.92
N ILE A 424 -12.59 -14.99 -7.47
CA ILE A 424 -13.76 -15.61 -6.85
C ILE A 424 -14.75 -16.01 -7.95
N GLY A 425 -15.12 -17.29 -7.97
CA GLY A 425 -16.12 -17.82 -8.88
C GLY A 425 -17.56 -17.41 -8.52
N PRO A 426 -18.56 -17.76 -9.37
CA PRO A 426 -19.96 -17.38 -9.18
C PRO A 426 -20.62 -17.98 -7.91
N GLN A 427 -19.98 -18.95 -7.27
CA GLN A 427 -20.47 -19.57 -6.02
C GLN A 427 -20.15 -18.72 -4.77
N GLY A 428 -19.40 -17.62 -4.94
CA GLY A 428 -18.94 -16.78 -3.84
C GLY A 428 -17.64 -17.29 -3.21
N ALA A 429 -17.23 -16.67 -2.11
CA ALA A 429 -16.05 -17.02 -1.33
C ALA A 429 -16.44 -17.24 0.14
N GLY A 430 -15.66 -18.06 0.82
CA GLY A 430 -15.58 -18.11 2.27
C GLY A 430 -14.86 -16.87 2.83
N ARG A 431 -14.23 -17.01 4.00
CA ARG A 431 -13.50 -15.95 4.68
C ARG A 431 -12.00 -16.03 4.34
N GLY A 432 -11.40 -14.90 4.07
CA GLY A 432 -9.96 -14.81 3.83
C GLY A 432 -9.59 -13.66 2.91
N GLY A 433 -8.30 -13.60 2.61
CA GLY A 433 -7.72 -12.65 1.70
C GLY A 433 -6.60 -13.28 0.90
N ARG A 434 -5.93 -12.48 0.10
CA ARG A 434 -4.87 -12.90 -0.82
C ARG A 434 -3.64 -13.49 -0.12
N ASN A 435 -3.31 -13.00 1.07
CA ASN A 435 -2.13 -13.46 1.81
C ASN A 435 -2.37 -14.80 2.48
N THR A 436 -3.52 -14.98 3.13
CA THR A 436 -3.91 -16.26 3.73
C THR A 436 -4.11 -17.33 2.65
N GLU A 437 -4.68 -17.00 1.49
CA GLU A 437 -4.85 -17.94 0.38
C GLU A 437 -3.50 -18.35 -0.24
N CYS A 438 -2.59 -17.41 -0.45
CA CYS A 438 -1.22 -17.67 -0.89
C CYS A 438 -0.50 -18.64 0.05
N LEU A 439 -0.59 -18.42 1.37
CA LEU A 439 0.03 -19.29 2.37
C LEU A 439 -0.59 -20.68 2.42
N LEU A 440 -1.90 -20.82 2.28
CA LEU A 440 -2.55 -22.13 2.27
C LEU A 440 -2.12 -22.95 1.05
N ALA A 441 -2.04 -22.29 -0.12
CA ALA A 441 -1.48 -22.92 -1.33
C ALA A 441 0.00 -23.31 -1.15
N MET A 442 0.78 -22.42 -0.52
CA MET A 442 2.20 -22.70 -0.20
C MET A 442 2.33 -23.89 0.75
N ALA A 443 1.54 -23.98 1.82
CA ALA A 443 1.54 -25.11 2.74
C ALA A 443 1.24 -26.43 2.03
N LEU A 444 0.24 -26.45 1.15
CA LEU A 444 -0.11 -27.62 0.34
C LEU A 444 1.04 -28.02 -0.60
N ALA A 445 1.69 -27.06 -1.24
CA ALA A 445 2.79 -27.30 -2.16
C ALA A 445 4.07 -27.77 -1.44
N LEU A 446 4.39 -27.20 -0.28
CA LEU A 446 5.53 -27.64 0.55
C LEU A 446 5.31 -29.05 1.14
N GLY A 447 4.06 -29.38 1.46
CA GLY A 447 3.74 -30.64 2.14
C GLY A 447 4.36 -30.72 3.53
N ALA A 448 5.16 -31.76 3.78
CA ALA A 448 5.87 -31.96 5.06
C ALA A 448 7.36 -31.57 4.98
N GLN A 449 7.69 -30.57 4.15
CA GLN A 449 9.07 -30.09 4.02
C GLN A 449 9.56 -29.56 5.37
N ARG A 450 10.61 -30.20 5.91
CA ARG A 450 11.24 -29.79 7.17
C ARG A 450 12.08 -28.52 6.94
N GLY A 451 12.23 -27.72 8.01
CA GLY A 451 13.11 -26.56 8.02
C GLY A 451 12.60 -25.38 7.16
N VAL A 452 11.31 -25.35 6.81
CA VAL A 452 10.70 -24.24 6.05
C VAL A 452 9.49 -23.70 6.80
N TRP A 453 9.54 -22.43 7.14
CA TRP A 453 8.43 -21.65 7.73
C TRP A 453 8.13 -20.46 6.81
N ALA A 454 6.92 -19.97 6.82
CA ALA A 454 6.61 -18.75 6.07
C ALA A 454 5.56 -17.89 6.77
N LEU A 455 5.60 -16.60 6.43
CA LEU A 455 4.61 -15.59 6.79
C LEU A 455 4.21 -14.87 5.50
N ALA A 456 2.91 -14.60 5.33
CA ALA A 456 2.42 -13.64 4.35
C ALA A 456 1.34 -12.78 5.02
N ALA A 457 1.42 -11.47 4.80
CA ALA A 457 0.53 -10.51 5.41
C ALA A 457 0.44 -9.21 4.58
N ASP A 458 -0.70 -8.55 4.65
CA ASP A 458 -0.85 -7.17 4.19
C ASP A 458 -0.22 -6.22 5.21
N THR A 459 0.56 -5.26 4.73
CA THR A 459 1.23 -4.28 5.60
C THR A 459 0.26 -3.29 6.24
N ASP A 460 -0.97 -3.14 5.72
CA ASP A 460 -2.00 -2.30 6.33
C ASP A 460 -2.71 -2.97 7.54
N GLY A 461 -2.47 -4.26 7.76
CA GLY A 461 -3.00 -5.02 8.89
C GLY A 461 -4.30 -5.73 8.60
N ILE A 462 -4.79 -5.74 7.35
CA ILE A 462 -6.09 -6.28 6.94
C ILE A 462 -5.95 -7.10 5.66
N ASP A 463 -6.04 -8.43 5.76
CA ASP A 463 -6.05 -9.30 4.59
C ASP A 463 -7.48 -9.47 4.05
N GLY A 464 -7.79 -8.81 2.95
CA GLY A 464 -9.15 -8.77 2.38
C GLY A 464 -10.11 -7.94 3.21
N THR A 465 -11.08 -8.57 3.88
CA THR A 465 -12.07 -7.91 4.76
C THR A 465 -11.99 -8.36 6.22
N GLU A 466 -11.00 -9.18 6.54
CA GLU A 466 -10.86 -9.84 7.82
C GLU A 466 -10.06 -8.97 8.83
N ASP A 467 -10.05 -9.38 10.11
CA ASP A 467 -9.35 -8.68 11.19
C ASP A 467 -7.89 -9.12 11.35
N ALA A 468 -7.40 -10.02 10.50
CA ALA A 468 -6.03 -10.48 10.46
C ALA A 468 -5.28 -9.84 9.30
N ALA A 469 -4.02 -9.49 9.52
CA ALA A 469 -3.09 -9.04 8.47
C ALA A 469 -2.72 -10.18 7.50
N GLY A 470 -2.74 -11.41 7.99
CA GLY A 470 -2.35 -12.61 7.25
C GLY A 470 -2.20 -13.82 8.17
N ALA A 471 -1.24 -14.68 7.88
CA ALA A 471 -1.01 -15.89 8.68
C ALA A 471 0.46 -16.35 8.65
N LEU A 472 0.74 -17.46 9.36
CA LEU A 472 2.02 -18.16 9.35
C LEU A 472 1.81 -19.64 9.04
N ILE A 473 2.80 -20.27 8.43
CA ILE A 473 2.89 -21.71 8.26
C ILE A 473 4.20 -22.27 8.84
N SER A 474 4.14 -23.51 9.25
CA SER A 474 5.25 -24.29 9.80
C SER A 474 5.30 -25.68 9.16
N PRO A 475 6.41 -26.44 9.31
CA PRO A 475 6.53 -27.79 8.76
C PRO A 475 5.42 -28.76 9.18
N ASP A 476 4.79 -28.50 10.32
CA ASP A 476 3.72 -29.33 10.89
C ASP A 476 2.30 -28.81 10.63
N THR A 477 2.12 -27.67 9.94
CA THR A 477 0.81 -27.07 9.67
C THR A 477 -0.21 -28.07 9.11
N LEU A 478 0.17 -28.85 8.10
CA LEU A 478 -0.74 -29.85 7.52
C LEU A 478 -0.98 -31.06 8.45
N GLN A 479 -0.02 -31.39 9.32
CA GLN A 479 -0.19 -32.44 10.33
C GLN A 479 -1.20 -31.99 11.39
N ARG A 480 -1.08 -30.75 11.89
CA ARG A 480 -2.02 -30.14 12.85
C ARG A 480 -3.43 -30.04 12.24
N ALA A 481 -3.52 -29.64 10.97
CA ALA A 481 -4.80 -29.58 10.25
C ALA A 481 -5.50 -30.95 10.21
N ARG A 482 -4.77 -32.02 9.84
CA ARG A 482 -5.30 -33.39 9.83
C ARG A 482 -5.75 -33.83 11.22
N ALA A 483 -4.95 -33.54 12.25
CA ALA A 483 -5.31 -33.87 13.64
C ALA A 483 -6.58 -33.14 14.11
N ALA A 484 -6.82 -31.93 13.61
CA ALA A 484 -8.03 -31.14 13.85
C ALA A 484 -9.21 -31.51 12.93
N GLY A 485 -9.06 -32.50 12.04
CA GLY A 485 -10.11 -32.91 11.10
C GLY A 485 -10.37 -31.92 9.96
N LEU A 486 -9.43 -31.03 9.69
CA LEU A 486 -9.55 -30.02 8.63
C LEU A 486 -9.03 -30.58 7.30
N ASP A 487 -9.72 -30.31 6.20
CA ASP A 487 -9.26 -30.59 4.84
C ASP A 487 -8.73 -29.29 4.19
N PRO A 488 -7.42 -29.07 4.14
CA PRO A 488 -6.83 -27.84 3.63
C PRO A 488 -7.13 -27.60 2.14
N ARG A 489 -7.37 -28.66 1.35
CA ARG A 489 -7.71 -28.53 -0.07
C ARG A 489 -9.13 -27.97 -0.25
N ARG A 490 -10.06 -28.41 0.60
CA ARG A 490 -11.42 -27.90 0.58
C ARG A 490 -11.47 -26.42 0.98
N PHE A 491 -10.76 -26.04 2.06
CA PHE A 491 -10.67 -24.63 2.46
C PHE A 491 -10.10 -23.75 1.34
N LEU A 492 -9.09 -24.22 0.60
CA LEU A 492 -8.54 -23.49 -0.54
C LEU A 492 -9.55 -23.37 -1.68
N GLN A 493 -10.30 -24.45 -2.01
CA GLN A 493 -11.32 -24.44 -3.06
C GLN A 493 -12.50 -23.52 -2.73
N ASP A 494 -12.87 -23.45 -1.45
CA ASP A 494 -13.97 -22.64 -0.95
C ASP A 494 -13.53 -21.18 -0.67
N HIS A 495 -12.28 -20.80 -0.95
CA HIS A 495 -11.67 -19.51 -0.60
C HIS A 495 -11.86 -19.14 0.87
N ASP A 496 -11.75 -20.13 1.80
CA ASP A 496 -11.96 -19.97 3.23
C ASP A 496 -10.66 -20.16 4.04
N SER A 497 -9.60 -19.54 3.57
CA SER A 497 -8.27 -19.64 4.16
C SER A 497 -8.18 -19.01 5.55
N TYR A 498 -8.95 -17.97 5.84
CA TYR A 498 -9.01 -17.38 7.18
C TYR A 498 -9.49 -18.40 8.23
N SER A 499 -10.62 -19.07 7.96
CA SER A 499 -11.17 -20.07 8.89
C SER A 499 -10.22 -21.24 9.13
N PHE A 500 -9.47 -21.64 8.09
CA PHE A 500 -8.41 -22.64 8.23
C PHE A 500 -7.32 -22.24 9.22
N PHE A 501 -6.73 -21.03 9.05
CA PHE A 501 -5.67 -20.55 9.94
C PHE A 501 -6.19 -20.17 11.33
N ALA A 502 -7.41 -19.67 11.44
CA ALA A 502 -8.06 -19.42 12.73
C ALA A 502 -8.19 -20.70 13.56
N ALA A 503 -8.63 -21.82 12.94
CA ALA A 503 -8.76 -23.10 13.61
C ALA A 503 -7.41 -23.66 14.09
N LEU A 504 -6.29 -23.27 13.47
CA LEU A 504 -4.94 -23.68 13.85
C LEU A 504 -4.23 -22.66 14.78
N ASN A 505 -4.85 -21.53 15.08
CA ASN A 505 -4.25 -20.41 15.81
C ASN A 505 -2.97 -19.88 15.13
N ASP A 506 -2.98 -19.83 13.80
CA ASP A 506 -1.86 -19.40 12.96
C ASP A 506 -2.10 -18.02 12.29
N LEU A 507 -3.20 -17.35 12.59
CA LEU A 507 -3.47 -15.99 12.10
C LEU A 507 -2.47 -14.98 12.68
N LEU A 508 -2.09 -14.01 11.85
CA LEU A 508 -1.33 -12.84 12.24
C LEU A 508 -2.29 -11.66 12.43
N VAL A 509 -2.65 -11.38 13.67
CA VAL A 509 -3.53 -10.25 14.00
C VAL A 509 -2.69 -9.10 14.54
N THR A 510 -2.73 -7.96 13.86
CA THR A 510 -1.96 -6.74 14.20
C THR A 510 -2.87 -5.58 14.59
N GLY A 511 -4.12 -5.61 14.14
CA GLY A 511 -4.94 -4.42 13.97
C GLY A 511 -4.41 -3.53 12.84
N PRO A 512 -5.10 -2.45 12.50
CA PRO A 512 -4.65 -1.49 11.50
C PRO A 512 -3.28 -0.92 11.85
N THR A 513 -2.33 -0.97 10.90
CA THR A 513 -0.95 -0.51 11.10
C THR A 513 -0.76 0.97 10.81
N GLY A 514 -1.72 1.58 10.10
CA GLY A 514 -1.66 2.99 9.68
C GLY A 514 -0.80 3.24 8.44
N THR A 515 -0.16 2.22 7.88
CA THR A 515 0.58 2.28 6.61
C THR A 515 -0.04 1.37 5.55
N ASN A 516 0.43 1.47 4.31
CA ASN A 516 0.15 0.50 3.25
C ASN A 516 1.25 0.57 2.20
N VAL A 517 2.07 -0.47 2.17
CA VAL A 517 3.10 -0.71 1.15
C VAL A 517 2.95 -2.13 0.59
N ASN A 518 1.70 -2.54 0.35
CA ASN A 518 1.27 -3.83 -0.19
C ASN A 518 1.60 -5.06 0.70
N ASP A 519 1.58 -6.23 0.07
CA ASP A 519 1.85 -7.50 0.76
C ASP A 519 3.31 -7.63 1.17
N PHE A 520 3.54 -8.28 2.29
CA PHE A 520 4.85 -8.72 2.75
C PHE A 520 4.85 -10.24 2.89
N ARG A 521 5.81 -10.90 2.26
CA ARG A 521 5.99 -12.36 2.33
C ARG A 521 7.42 -12.68 2.72
N ALA A 522 7.58 -13.56 3.69
CA ALA A 522 8.88 -14.05 4.16
C ALA A 522 8.85 -15.57 4.26
N ILE A 523 9.83 -16.24 3.65
CA ILE A 523 10.03 -17.69 3.74
C ILE A 523 11.38 -17.92 4.42
N LEU A 524 11.34 -18.45 5.62
CA LEU A 524 12.52 -18.81 6.42
C LEU A 524 12.89 -20.25 6.17
N ILE A 525 14.16 -20.50 5.85
CA ILE A 525 14.74 -21.82 5.62
C ILE A 525 15.93 -22.00 6.55
N ALA A 526 15.89 -23.07 7.40
CA ALA A 526 16.93 -23.34 8.39
C ALA A 526 17.09 -24.82 8.74
#